data_a70c97fbcfabdee3fd22fad51771e91b
#
_entry.id   a70c97fbcfabdee3fd22fad51771e91b
#
_cell.length_a   1.000
_cell.length_b   1.000
_cell.length_c   1.000
_cell.angle_alpha   90.00
_cell.angle_beta   90.00
_cell.angle_gamma   90.00
#
_symmetry.space_group_name_H-M   'P 1'
#
loop_
_entity.id
_entity.type
_entity.pdbx_description
1 polymer ?
#
loop_
_entity_poly.entity_id
_entity_poly.type
_entity_poly.pdbx_seq_one_letter_code
_entity_poly.pdbx_strand_id
1 'polypeptide(L)'
;MTPEVVLVRGGQADAVRSRIRSDLPEVRVLDDETAHPATTIVAGRVRDEELPGLPALAWVHSWAAGVESEVGPALRGSGVTVTSSAGNGAVPLAEHAMLLALQLDRGGRRWSDAAREARWDRFTHGELAGKTMGIYGFGNIGAALAPRASAFDMTVIGLRRDVGRTPVAVERLYRPEEVLDFAGRCDVLVVTAPLTVETRGAIDLRVLSALRPGASVIVVSRGGIVVDADLLAALDSGAVAGAGLDAHTVEPLPADSPFWSRDDVVVTPHNGATTTATADRGTAIFLDNLRRRVTGEPLVNRVDPSSLA
;
A
#
# COMPACT_ATOMS: atom_id res chain seq x y z
N MET A 1 -18.10 14.43 -30.65
CA MET A 1 -16.93 13.86 -29.97
C MET A 1 -16.69 12.48 -30.53
N THR A 2 -15.46 12.13 -30.88
CA THR A 2 -15.12 10.76 -31.29
C THR A 2 -15.38 9.85 -30.08
N PRO A 3 -16.05 8.70 -30.25
CA PRO A 3 -16.32 7.79 -29.14
C PRO A 3 -15.02 7.29 -28.52
N GLU A 4 -14.98 7.21 -27.19
CA GLU A 4 -13.86 6.60 -26.49
C GLU A 4 -13.81 5.10 -26.82
N VAL A 5 -12.60 4.58 -27.06
CA VAL A 5 -12.35 3.16 -27.35
C VAL A 5 -11.49 2.58 -26.22
N VAL A 6 -12.06 1.67 -25.47
CA VAL A 6 -11.48 1.10 -24.25
C VAL A 6 -10.96 -0.31 -24.50
N LEU A 7 -9.69 -0.51 -24.21
CA LEU A 7 -9.03 -1.80 -24.10
C LEU A 7 -8.91 -2.17 -22.62
N VAL A 8 -9.45 -3.31 -22.20
CA VAL A 8 -9.38 -3.80 -20.82
C VAL A 8 -8.53 -5.06 -20.78
N ARG A 9 -7.53 -5.06 -19.89
CA ARG A 9 -6.57 -6.16 -19.68
C ARG A 9 -6.57 -6.62 -18.23
N GLY A 10 -6.30 -7.90 -18.01
CA GLY A 10 -6.14 -8.51 -16.69
C GLY A 10 -7.24 -9.46 -16.28
N GLY A 11 -7.10 -10.07 -15.09
CA GLY A 11 -7.92 -11.22 -14.67
C GLY A 11 -9.43 -10.99 -14.51
N GLN A 12 -9.90 -9.74 -14.48
CA GLN A 12 -11.34 -9.37 -14.43
C GLN A 12 -11.83 -8.68 -15.71
N ALA A 13 -11.07 -8.75 -16.79
CA ALA A 13 -11.35 -8.01 -18.03
C ALA A 13 -12.78 -8.21 -18.54
N ASP A 14 -13.29 -9.44 -18.57
CA ASP A 14 -14.65 -9.73 -19.07
C ASP A 14 -15.75 -9.12 -18.20
N ALA A 15 -15.59 -9.18 -16.87
CA ALA A 15 -16.53 -8.56 -15.94
C ALA A 15 -16.54 -7.03 -16.10
N VAL A 16 -15.35 -6.42 -16.24
CA VAL A 16 -15.21 -4.98 -16.46
C VAL A 16 -15.81 -4.58 -17.82
N ARG A 17 -15.52 -5.31 -18.90
CA ARG A 17 -16.10 -5.08 -20.24
C ARG A 17 -17.64 -5.12 -20.19
N SER A 18 -18.20 -6.13 -19.51
CA SER A 18 -19.65 -6.26 -19.32
C SER A 18 -20.24 -5.05 -18.59
N ARG A 19 -19.57 -4.58 -17.52
CA ARG A 19 -19.99 -3.41 -16.77
C ARG A 19 -19.94 -2.13 -17.59
N ILE A 20 -18.89 -1.92 -18.40
CA ILE A 20 -18.80 -0.74 -19.28
C ILE A 20 -19.96 -0.76 -20.29
N ARG A 21 -20.23 -1.90 -20.96
CA ARG A 21 -21.32 -2.01 -21.94
C ARG A 21 -22.69 -1.73 -21.33
N SER A 22 -22.91 -2.15 -20.07
CA SER A 22 -24.16 -1.89 -19.35
C SER A 22 -24.31 -0.44 -18.91
N ASP A 23 -23.23 0.13 -18.30
CA ASP A 23 -23.30 1.39 -17.58
C ASP A 23 -22.98 2.61 -18.46
N LEU A 24 -22.24 2.41 -19.57
CA LEU A 24 -21.72 3.44 -20.47
C LEU A 24 -21.80 2.96 -21.94
N PRO A 25 -23.02 2.79 -22.49
CA PRO A 25 -23.24 2.20 -23.84
C PRO A 25 -22.63 3.05 -24.97
N GLU A 26 -22.34 4.34 -24.72
CA GLU A 26 -21.67 5.25 -25.67
C GLU A 26 -20.17 4.96 -25.82
N VAL A 27 -19.57 4.19 -24.91
CA VAL A 27 -18.16 3.81 -24.93
C VAL A 27 -17.98 2.51 -25.70
N ARG A 28 -17.10 2.53 -26.70
CA ARG A 28 -16.74 1.31 -27.44
C ARG A 28 -15.73 0.49 -26.64
N VAL A 29 -16.06 -0.74 -26.32
CA VAL A 29 -15.18 -1.68 -25.61
C VAL A 29 -14.67 -2.73 -26.59
N LEU A 30 -13.35 -2.96 -26.61
CA LEU A 30 -12.74 -4.03 -27.41
C LEU A 30 -12.98 -5.39 -26.76
N ASP A 31 -13.21 -6.42 -27.59
CA ASP A 31 -13.57 -7.77 -27.13
C ASP A 31 -12.35 -8.60 -26.66
N ASP A 32 -11.16 -8.24 -27.12
CA ASP A 32 -9.89 -8.91 -26.78
C ASP A 32 -8.93 -7.97 -26.04
N GLU A 33 -7.73 -8.44 -25.76
CA GLU A 33 -6.67 -7.68 -25.09
C GLU A 33 -5.62 -7.14 -26.07
N THR A 34 -5.93 -7.18 -27.39
CA THR A 34 -4.99 -6.78 -28.45
C THR A 34 -5.02 -5.27 -28.63
N ALA A 35 -3.85 -4.66 -28.72
CA ALA A 35 -3.72 -3.24 -29.03
C ALA A 35 -4.29 -2.92 -30.42
N HIS A 36 -5.14 -1.88 -30.49
CA HIS A 36 -5.72 -1.41 -31.73
C HIS A 36 -5.42 0.09 -31.92
N PRO A 37 -5.07 0.56 -33.13
CA PRO A 37 -4.71 1.97 -33.37
C PRO A 37 -5.77 3.00 -32.93
N ALA A 38 -7.05 2.62 -32.87
CA ALA A 38 -8.13 3.48 -32.41
C ALA A 38 -8.31 3.48 -30.88
N THR A 39 -7.51 2.70 -30.12
CA THR A 39 -7.62 2.64 -28.66
C THR A 39 -7.26 3.99 -28.05
N THR A 40 -8.20 4.59 -27.32
CA THR A 40 -8.02 5.87 -26.63
C THR A 40 -7.72 5.67 -25.14
N ILE A 41 -8.15 4.55 -24.57
CA ILE A 41 -8.05 4.22 -23.15
C ILE A 41 -7.57 2.78 -22.98
N VAL A 42 -6.57 2.56 -22.14
CA VAL A 42 -6.18 1.22 -21.67
C VAL A 42 -6.39 1.11 -20.15
N ALA A 43 -7.23 0.18 -19.75
CA ALA A 43 -7.33 -0.25 -18.35
C ALA A 43 -6.47 -1.50 -18.15
N GLY A 44 -5.30 -1.32 -17.58
CA GLY A 44 -4.25 -2.31 -17.43
C GLY A 44 -2.88 -1.79 -17.82
N ARG A 45 -1.87 -2.67 -17.79
CA ARG A 45 -0.50 -2.31 -18.11
C ARG A 45 -0.31 -2.05 -19.62
N VAL A 46 0.46 -1.00 -19.95
CA VAL A 46 0.97 -0.72 -21.30
C VAL A 46 2.50 -0.77 -21.22
N ARG A 47 3.10 -1.59 -22.08
CA ARG A 47 4.57 -1.67 -22.21
C ARG A 47 5.06 -0.63 -23.18
N ASP A 48 6.27 -0.14 -22.99
CA ASP A 48 6.86 0.92 -23.84
C ASP A 48 6.89 0.55 -25.32
N GLU A 49 7.15 -0.73 -25.65
CA GLU A 49 7.16 -1.24 -27.03
C GLU A 49 5.77 -1.28 -27.70
N GLU A 50 4.68 -1.16 -26.94
CA GLU A 50 3.33 -1.15 -27.49
C GLU A 50 2.85 0.26 -27.89
N LEU A 51 3.46 1.31 -27.32
CA LEU A 51 3.05 2.70 -27.53
C LEU A 51 2.99 3.12 -29.01
N PRO A 52 3.95 2.72 -29.89
CA PRO A 52 3.84 3.04 -31.32
C PRO A 52 2.60 2.48 -32.00
N GLY A 53 2.05 1.37 -31.49
CA GLY A 53 0.80 0.76 -31.99
C GLY A 53 -0.48 1.41 -31.46
N LEU A 54 -0.37 2.39 -30.56
CA LEU A 54 -1.47 3.07 -29.87
C LEU A 54 -1.48 4.59 -30.10
N PRO A 55 -1.49 5.07 -31.35
CA PRO A 55 -1.33 6.50 -31.67
C PRO A 55 -2.47 7.39 -31.14
N ALA A 56 -3.64 6.81 -30.84
CA ALA A 56 -4.78 7.52 -30.27
C ALA A 56 -4.86 7.48 -28.73
N LEU A 57 -3.88 6.81 -28.06
CA LEU A 57 -3.92 6.61 -26.62
C LEU A 57 -3.84 7.94 -25.86
N ALA A 58 -4.85 8.21 -25.04
CA ALA A 58 -4.95 9.44 -24.25
C ALA A 58 -4.94 9.18 -22.72
N TRP A 59 -5.33 7.94 -22.31
CA TRP A 59 -5.40 7.61 -20.89
C TRP A 59 -5.08 6.13 -20.63
N VAL A 60 -4.25 5.90 -19.60
CA VAL A 60 -3.95 4.58 -19.04
C VAL A 60 -4.40 4.55 -17.59
N HIS A 61 -5.16 3.51 -17.19
CA HIS A 61 -5.52 3.24 -15.80
C HIS A 61 -4.82 1.97 -15.31
N SER A 62 -4.00 2.08 -14.26
CA SER A 62 -3.38 0.92 -13.61
C SER A 62 -4.31 0.33 -12.54
N TRP A 63 -4.43 -1.00 -12.53
CA TRP A 63 -5.13 -1.73 -11.47
C TRP A 63 -4.38 -1.72 -10.13
N ALA A 64 -3.08 -1.39 -10.14
CA ALA A 64 -2.28 -1.23 -8.93
C ALA A 64 -2.53 0.12 -8.27
N ALA A 65 -2.34 0.18 -6.95
CA ALA A 65 -2.33 1.43 -6.21
C ALA A 65 -1.03 2.20 -6.40
N GLY A 66 0.12 1.50 -6.41
CA GLY A 66 1.44 2.04 -6.77
C GLY A 66 1.81 1.61 -8.19
N VAL A 67 2.33 2.52 -8.98
CA VAL A 67 2.54 2.34 -10.43
C VAL A 67 4.02 2.41 -10.84
N GLU A 68 4.92 2.41 -9.88
CA GLU A 68 6.36 2.63 -10.08
C GLU A 68 6.95 1.65 -11.12
N SER A 69 6.51 0.39 -11.07
CA SER A 69 6.96 -0.67 -12.00
C SER A 69 6.11 -0.80 -13.26
N GLU A 70 5.01 -0.04 -13.39
CA GLU A 70 4.07 -0.16 -14.52
C GLU A 70 4.22 0.98 -15.54
N VAL A 71 4.76 2.13 -15.12
CA VAL A 71 4.93 3.31 -15.96
C VAL A 71 6.38 3.40 -16.44
N GLY A 72 6.62 2.88 -17.65
CA GLY A 72 7.95 2.91 -18.28
C GLY A 72 8.36 4.30 -18.77
N PRO A 73 9.64 4.48 -19.15
CA PRO A 73 10.17 5.77 -19.62
C PRO A 73 9.41 6.35 -20.82
N ALA A 74 9.01 5.53 -21.79
CA ALA A 74 8.30 6.00 -22.98
C ALA A 74 6.90 6.52 -22.61
N LEU A 75 6.18 5.83 -21.72
CA LEU A 75 4.87 6.27 -21.24
C LEU A 75 5.00 7.57 -20.43
N ARG A 76 6.05 7.72 -19.60
CA ARG A 76 6.34 8.96 -18.84
C ARG A 76 6.51 10.18 -19.76
N GLY A 77 7.15 10.01 -20.92
CA GLY A 77 7.41 11.07 -21.88
C GLY A 77 6.29 11.31 -22.90
N SER A 78 5.24 10.49 -22.91
CA SER A 78 4.23 10.48 -23.99
C SER A 78 3.15 11.57 -23.88
N GLY A 79 2.99 12.20 -22.74
CA GLY A 79 1.85 13.11 -22.46
C GLY A 79 0.52 12.39 -22.21
N VAL A 80 0.50 11.05 -22.23
CA VAL A 80 -0.68 10.24 -21.89
C VAL A 80 -1.01 10.40 -20.40
N THR A 81 -2.26 10.65 -20.09
CA THR A 81 -2.70 10.69 -18.68
C THR A 81 -2.60 9.30 -18.06
N VAL A 82 -2.02 9.21 -16.86
CA VAL A 82 -2.00 7.97 -16.08
C VAL A 82 -2.83 8.16 -14.80
N THR A 83 -3.66 7.15 -14.48
CA THR A 83 -4.34 7.07 -13.18
C THR A 83 -4.07 5.71 -12.56
N SER A 84 -4.20 5.63 -11.23
CA SER A 84 -4.00 4.39 -10.48
C SER A 84 -5.26 4.02 -9.68
N SER A 85 -5.31 2.76 -9.22
CA SER A 85 -6.33 2.30 -8.28
C SER A 85 -5.99 2.66 -6.82
N ALA A 86 -5.33 3.81 -6.58
CA ALA A 86 -4.96 4.24 -5.23
C ALA A 86 -6.18 4.23 -4.29
N GLY A 87 -6.04 3.58 -3.14
CA GLY A 87 -7.08 3.39 -2.15
C GLY A 87 -7.82 2.05 -2.23
N ASN A 88 -7.71 1.29 -3.33
CA ASN A 88 -8.37 -0.02 -3.47
C ASN A 88 -7.96 -1.02 -2.36
N GLY A 89 -6.68 -1.03 -1.97
CA GLY A 89 -6.10 -1.89 -0.93
C GLY A 89 -6.14 -1.30 0.48
N ALA A 90 -6.74 -0.12 0.70
CA ALA A 90 -6.66 0.56 1.99
C ALA A 90 -7.28 -0.26 3.14
N VAL A 91 -8.44 -0.89 2.91
CA VAL A 91 -9.14 -1.71 3.91
C VAL A 91 -8.34 -2.96 4.27
N PRO A 92 -7.98 -3.85 3.32
CA PRO A 92 -7.26 -5.08 3.68
C PRO A 92 -5.86 -4.80 4.24
N LEU A 93 -5.15 -3.76 3.79
CA LEU A 93 -3.86 -3.38 4.38
C LEU A 93 -4.01 -2.87 5.81
N ALA A 94 -5.08 -2.15 6.12
CA ALA A 94 -5.38 -1.76 7.50
C ALA A 94 -5.67 -2.98 8.38
N GLU A 95 -6.41 -3.95 7.88
CA GLU A 95 -6.69 -5.22 8.58
C GLU A 95 -5.43 -6.06 8.73
N HIS A 96 -4.59 -6.10 7.69
CA HIS A 96 -3.30 -6.80 7.73
C HIS A 96 -2.32 -6.16 8.73
N ALA A 97 -2.27 -4.84 8.81
CA ALA A 97 -1.47 -4.14 9.82
C ALA A 97 -1.94 -4.48 11.26
N MET A 98 -3.24 -4.55 11.50
CA MET A 98 -3.79 -5.00 12.79
C MET A 98 -3.47 -6.46 13.07
N LEU A 99 -3.55 -7.34 12.06
CA LEU A 99 -3.13 -8.75 12.18
C LEU A 99 -1.67 -8.86 12.63
N LEU A 100 -0.76 -8.15 11.94
CA LEU A 100 0.67 -8.16 12.28
C LEU A 100 0.92 -7.60 13.68
N ALA A 101 0.24 -6.51 14.06
CA ALA A 101 0.33 -5.95 15.42
C ALA A 101 -0.10 -6.98 16.48
N LEU A 102 -1.21 -7.67 16.27
CA LEU A 102 -1.69 -8.70 17.19
C LEU A 102 -0.77 -9.92 17.21
N GLN A 103 -0.24 -10.36 16.06
CA GLN A 103 0.70 -11.47 15.99
C GLN A 103 1.97 -11.21 16.82
N LEU A 104 2.52 -10.01 16.73
CA LEU A 104 3.69 -9.61 17.49
C LEU A 104 3.37 -9.49 18.99
N ASP A 105 2.35 -8.74 19.33
CA ASP A 105 2.01 -8.41 20.72
C ASP A 105 1.54 -9.63 21.53
N ARG A 106 0.85 -10.57 20.86
CA ARG A 106 0.28 -11.77 21.47
C ARG A 106 1.19 -13.00 21.36
N GLY A 107 2.33 -12.91 20.66
CA GLY A 107 3.22 -14.05 20.44
C GLY A 107 2.61 -15.14 19.56
N GLY A 108 1.92 -14.74 18.48
CA GLY A 108 1.19 -15.65 17.61
C GLY A 108 2.05 -16.75 16.98
N ARG A 109 3.33 -16.45 16.66
CA ARG A 109 4.28 -17.45 16.17
C ARG A 109 4.52 -18.55 17.21
N ARG A 110 4.79 -18.19 18.46
CA ARG A 110 5.01 -19.14 19.57
C ARG A 110 3.81 -20.09 19.74
N TRP A 111 2.58 -19.58 19.64
CA TRP A 111 1.39 -20.43 19.67
C TRP A 111 1.31 -21.37 18.47
N SER A 112 1.64 -20.89 17.27
CA SER A 112 1.62 -21.70 16.04
C SER A 112 2.65 -22.84 16.13
N ASP A 113 3.84 -22.59 16.65
CA ASP A 113 4.89 -23.58 16.81
C ASP A 113 4.52 -24.59 17.92
N ALA A 114 4.02 -24.12 19.05
CA ALA A 114 3.53 -24.98 20.12
C ALA A 114 2.39 -25.90 19.66
N ALA A 115 1.48 -25.38 18.80
CA ALA A 115 0.39 -26.19 18.25
C ALA A 115 0.90 -27.30 17.30
N ARG A 116 1.93 -27.01 16.48
CA ARG A 116 2.56 -28.03 15.61
C ARG A 116 3.23 -29.16 16.40
N GLU A 117 3.75 -28.83 17.58
CA GLU A 117 4.40 -29.76 18.50
C GLU A 117 3.42 -30.44 19.49
N ALA A 118 2.12 -30.18 19.38
CA ALA A 118 1.09 -30.59 20.34
C ALA A 118 1.45 -30.22 21.80
N ARG A 119 2.13 -29.07 22.00
CA ARG A 119 2.61 -28.58 23.27
C ARG A 119 1.65 -27.55 23.85
N TRP A 120 1.17 -27.78 25.07
CA TRP A 120 0.35 -26.82 25.83
C TRP A 120 1.24 -25.75 26.45
N ASP A 121 1.45 -24.62 25.70
CA ASP A 121 2.35 -23.55 26.11
C ASP A 121 1.57 -22.33 26.59
N ARG A 122 1.62 -22.04 27.90
CA ARG A 122 1.03 -20.86 28.51
C ARG A 122 2.13 -19.87 28.88
N PHE A 123 1.96 -18.62 28.44
CA PHE A 123 2.90 -17.53 28.74
C PHE A 123 2.16 -16.19 28.86
N THR A 124 2.80 -15.22 29.50
CA THR A 124 2.33 -13.84 29.56
C THR A 124 2.70 -13.12 28.26
N HIS A 125 1.75 -12.44 27.68
CA HIS A 125 1.91 -11.62 26.47
C HIS A 125 1.30 -10.23 26.67
N GLY A 126 1.43 -9.32 25.68
CA GLY A 126 0.92 -7.96 25.75
C GLY A 126 -0.55 -7.81 25.36
N GLU A 127 -1.01 -6.57 25.37
CA GLU A 127 -2.30 -6.09 24.91
C GLU A 127 -2.09 -4.82 24.07
N LEU A 128 -2.92 -4.60 23.04
CA LEU A 128 -2.88 -3.36 22.26
C LEU A 128 -3.56 -2.19 22.97
N ALA A 129 -4.53 -2.46 23.84
CA ALA A 129 -5.26 -1.44 24.58
C ALA A 129 -4.30 -0.53 25.38
N GLY A 130 -4.53 0.78 25.30
CA GLY A 130 -3.71 1.80 25.94
C GLY A 130 -2.37 2.10 25.27
N LYS A 131 -1.97 1.33 24.22
CA LYS A 131 -0.78 1.61 23.42
C LYS A 131 -1.01 2.71 22.39
N THR A 132 0.07 3.35 21.96
CA THR A 132 0.05 4.34 20.88
C THR A 132 0.47 3.70 19.56
N MET A 133 -0.41 3.75 18.56
CA MET A 133 -0.09 3.42 17.17
C MET A 133 0.29 4.67 16.42
N GLY A 134 1.55 4.73 15.95
CA GLY A 134 2.03 5.77 15.05
C GLY A 134 1.94 5.31 13.60
N ILE A 135 1.27 6.09 12.74
CA ILE A 135 1.08 5.78 11.32
C ILE A 135 1.98 6.72 10.49
N TYR A 136 3.09 6.18 10.00
CA TYR A 136 4.02 6.90 9.13
C TYR A 136 3.51 6.89 7.69
N GLY A 137 3.09 8.04 7.17
CA GLY A 137 2.45 8.18 5.87
C GLY A 137 0.92 8.11 5.95
N PHE A 138 0.30 9.06 6.68
CA PHE A 138 -1.16 9.06 6.91
C PHE A 138 -1.95 9.42 5.63
N GLY A 139 -2.13 8.43 4.76
CA GLY A 139 -2.95 8.48 3.53
C GLY A 139 -4.19 7.60 3.62
N ASN A 140 -4.59 6.97 2.50
CA ASN A 140 -5.78 6.08 2.44
C ASN A 140 -5.69 4.90 3.42
N ILE A 141 -4.52 4.26 3.52
CA ILE A 141 -4.31 3.14 4.46
C ILE A 141 -4.41 3.64 5.90
N GLY A 142 -3.75 4.74 6.23
CA GLY A 142 -3.81 5.34 7.57
C GLY A 142 -5.23 5.73 7.98
N ALA A 143 -5.99 6.32 7.05
CA ALA A 143 -7.39 6.67 7.27
C ALA A 143 -8.30 5.44 7.53
N ALA A 144 -8.00 4.30 6.91
CA ALA A 144 -8.69 3.05 7.15
C ALA A 144 -8.22 2.34 8.44
N LEU A 145 -6.94 2.49 8.80
CA LEU A 145 -6.32 1.87 9.98
C LEU A 145 -6.72 2.59 11.28
N ALA A 146 -6.74 3.92 11.29
CA ALA A 146 -6.97 4.69 12.50
C ALA A 146 -8.26 4.31 13.26
N PRO A 147 -9.46 4.20 12.63
CA PRO A 147 -10.66 3.78 13.34
C PRO A 147 -10.58 2.34 13.86
N ARG A 148 -9.83 1.45 13.17
CA ARG A 148 -9.62 0.07 13.61
C ARG A 148 -8.75 0.02 14.86
N ALA A 149 -7.64 0.74 14.87
CA ALA A 149 -6.77 0.85 16.04
C ALA A 149 -7.49 1.48 17.24
N SER A 150 -8.28 2.54 17.00
CA SER A 150 -9.11 3.15 18.06
C SER A 150 -10.15 2.18 18.65
N ALA A 151 -10.68 1.25 17.85
CA ALA A 151 -11.60 0.21 18.34
C ALA A 151 -10.90 -0.85 19.24
N PHE A 152 -9.57 -0.88 19.24
CA PHE A 152 -8.73 -1.63 20.19
C PHE A 152 -8.25 -0.76 21.36
N ASP A 153 -8.91 0.36 21.63
CA ASP A 153 -8.55 1.32 22.69
C ASP A 153 -7.13 1.86 22.59
N MET A 154 -6.58 1.91 21.35
CA MET A 154 -5.26 2.50 21.08
C MET A 154 -5.39 4.02 20.88
N THR A 155 -4.37 4.76 21.31
CA THR A 155 -4.13 6.13 20.85
C THR A 155 -3.54 6.10 19.46
N VAL A 156 -4.10 6.87 18.53
CA VAL A 156 -3.58 6.94 17.15
C VAL A 156 -2.97 8.30 16.89
N ILE A 157 -1.73 8.31 16.41
CA ILE A 157 -1.03 9.48 15.89
C ILE A 157 -0.58 9.23 14.47
N GLY A 158 -0.46 10.26 13.64
CA GLY A 158 -0.06 10.11 12.25
C GLY A 158 1.07 11.05 11.87
N LEU A 159 1.81 10.70 10.82
CA LEU A 159 2.81 11.57 10.21
C LEU A 159 2.54 11.69 8.72
N ARG A 160 2.44 12.93 8.20
CA ARG A 160 2.31 13.22 6.76
C ARG A 160 2.77 14.64 6.43
N ARG A 161 3.07 14.89 5.15
CA ARG A 161 3.53 16.22 4.68
C ARG A 161 2.49 17.33 4.90
N ASP A 162 1.26 17.08 4.51
CA ASP A 162 0.16 18.02 4.72
C ASP A 162 -0.67 17.59 5.93
N VAL A 163 -0.51 18.28 7.03
CA VAL A 163 -1.24 17.98 8.28
C VAL A 163 -2.70 18.42 8.27
N GLY A 164 -3.10 19.35 7.39
CA GLY A 164 -4.49 19.74 7.18
C GLY A 164 -5.42 19.54 8.37
N ARG A 165 -6.68 19.15 8.11
CA ARG A 165 -7.63 18.79 9.17
C ARG A 165 -7.30 17.39 9.74
N THR A 166 -7.13 17.29 11.06
CA THR A 166 -6.94 16.02 11.76
C THR A 166 -8.23 15.17 11.71
N PRO A 167 -8.19 13.91 11.27
CA PRO A 167 -9.33 13.00 11.31
C PRO A 167 -9.78 12.70 12.75
N VAL A 168 -11.06 12.40 12.95
CA VAL A 168 -11.66 12.19 14.30
C VAL A 168 -10.94 11.09 15.10
N ALA A 169 -10.49 10.02 14.43
CA ALA A 169 -9.82 8.89 15.09
C ALA A 169 -8.31 9.11 15.33
N VAL A 170 -7.80 10.34 15.19
CA VAL A 170 -6.38 10.65 15.30
C VAL A 170 -6.18 11.76 16.33
N GLU A 171 -5.34 11.51 17.32
CA GLU A 171 -5.03 12.50 18.36
C GLU A 171 -4.21 13.66 17.79
N ARG A 172 -3.16 13.36 17.02
CA ARG A 172 -2.27 14.36 16.43
C ARG A 172 -1.70 13.90 15.10
N LEU A 173 -1.56 14.85 14.17
CA LEU A 173 -0.77 14.70 12.94
C LEU A 173 0.55 15.47 13.10
N TYR A 174 1.64 14.79 12.77
CA TYR A 174 3.00 15.30 12.75
C TYR A 174 3.47 15.57 11.33
N ARG A 175 4.39 16.52 11.18
CA ARG A 175 5.14 16.77 9.94
C ARG A 175 6.40 15.89 9.88
N PRO A 176 7.00 15.68 8.69
CA PRO A 176 8.24 14.90 8.55
C PRO A 176 9.39 15.39 9.43
N GLU A 177 9.48 16.71 9.67
CA GLU A 177 10.51 17.33 10.50
C GLU A 177 10.38 16.94 11.99
N GLU A 178 9.19 16.52 12.41
CA GLU A 178 8.86 16.10 13.78
C GLU A 178 8.99 14.56 13.96
N VAL A 179 9.69 13.85 13.05
CA VAL A 179 9.72 12.38 13.02
C VAL A 179 10.25 11.76 14.32
N LEU A 180 11.19 12.39 15.02
CA LEU A 180 11.71 11.86 16.29
C LEU A 180 10.72 12.03 17.43
N ASP A 181 10.04 13.16 17.52
CA ASP A 181 8.98 13.39 18.51
C ASP A 181 7.80 12.44 18.26
N PHE A 182 7.45 12.21 16.99
CA PHE A 182 6.46 11.21 16.58
C PHE A 182 6.90 9.79 17.02
N ALA A 183 8.13 9.38 16.67
CA ALA A 183 8.66 8.06 17.00
C ALA A 183 8.68 7.82 18.52
N GLY A 184 9.11 8.81 19.31
CA GLY A 184 9.18 8.72 20.79
C GLY A 184 7.83 8.50 21.47
N ARG A 185 6.73 8.57 20.73
CA ARG A 185 5.38 8.27 21.23
C ARG A 185 4.84 6.91 20.79
N CYS A 186 5.50 6.23 19.84
CA CYS A 186 5.00 4.99 19.26
C CYS A 186 5.33 3.77 20.10
N ASP A 187 4.32 3.00 20.45
CA ASP A 187 4.44 1.60 20.90
C ASP A 187 4.35 0.64 19.69
N VAL A 188 3.63 1.05 18.64
CA VAL A 188 3.53 0.35 17.36
C VAL A 188 3.72 1.38 16.26
N LEU A 189 4.79 1.26 15.46
CA LEU A 189 5.03 2.08 14.28
C LEU A 189 4.54 1.34 13.03
N VAL A 190 3.55 1.89 12.32
CA VAL A 190 3.05 1.30 11.06
C VAL A 190 3.45 2.18 9.88
N VAL A 191 4.21 1.62 8.94
CA VAL A 191 4.67 2.29 7.73
C VAL A 191 3.68 2.07 6.60
N THR A 192 3.00 3.14 6.18
CA THR A 192 1.98 3.17 5.12
C THR A 192 2.28 4.22 4.03
N ALA A 193 3.43 4.90 4.11
CA ALA A 193 3.88 5.88 3.14
C ALA A 193 4.22 5.22 1.78
N PRO A 194 4.07 5.92 0.64
CA PRO A 194 4.66 5.48 -0.62
C PRO A 194 6.19 5.58 -0.57
N LEU A 195 6.88 4.80 -1.38
CA LEU A 195 8.32 4.93 -1.58
C LEU A 195 8.59 6.08 -2.55
N THR A 196 9.26 7.12 -2.06
CA THR A 196 9.71 8.28 -2.82
C THR A 196 11.17 8.57 -2.49
N VAL A 197 11.76 9.55 -3.15
CA VAL A 197 13.13 10.01 -2.80
C VAL A 197 13.20 10.44 -1.33
N GLU A 198 12.18 11.10 -0.80
CA GLU A 198 12.14 11.61 0.58
C GLU A 198 11.86 10.52 1.61
N THR A 199 11.12 9.47 1.24
CA THR A 199 10.76 8.39 2.17
C THR A 199 11.72 7.22 2.14
N ARG A 200 12.56 7.12 1.11
CA ARG A 200 13.60 6.07 1.02
C ARG A 200 14.58 6.18 2.18
N GLY A 201 14.69 5.13 2.97
CA GLY A 201 15.57 5.08 4.15
C GLY A 201 15.19 6.08 5.26
N ALA A 202 13.97 6.63 5.23
CA ALA A 202 13.54 7.63 6.21
C ALA A 202 13.38 7.05 7.63
N ILE A 203 13.18 5.74 7.75
CA ILE A 203 13.15 5.03 9.03
C ILE A 203 14.51 4.32 9.18
N ASP A 204 15.48 5.07 9.67
CA ASP A 204 16.84 4.67 9.96
C ASP A 204 17.01 4.26 11.43
N LEU A 205 18.23 3.88 11.83
CA LEU A 205 18.54 3.50 13.22
C LEU A 205 18.22 4.61 14.22
N ARG A 206 18.35 5.88 13.83
CA ARG A 206 18.04 7.03 14.70
C ARG A 206 16.55 7.08 15.03
N VAL A 207 15.69 6.87 14.03
CA VAL A 207 14.23 6.84 14.21
C VAL A 207 13.81 5.59 14.98
N LEU A 208 14.39 4.42 14.65
CA LEU A 208 14.11 3.16 15.34
C LEU A 208 14.50 3.21 16.82
N SER A 209 15.65 3.83 17.13
CA SER A 209 16.12 4.01 18.53
C SER A 209 15.31 5.04 19.32
N ALA A 210 14.56 5.91 18.64
CA ALA A 210 13.69 6.88 19.29
C ALA A 210 12.31 6.29 19.67
N LEU A 211 11.96 5.11 19.19
CA LEU A 211 10.72 4.43 19.55
C LEU A 211 10.68 4.12 21.07
N ARG A 212 9.47 3.93 21.59
CA ARG A 212 9.34 3.50 23.00
C ARG A 212 9.96 2.12 23.22
N PRO A 213 10.55 1.88 24.40
CA PRO A 213 11.03 0.54 24.76
C PRO A 213 9.94 -0.51 24.59
N GLY A 214 10.23 -1.61 23.91
CA GLY A 214 9.26 -2.66 23.61
C GLY A 214 8.37 -2.37 22.40
N ALA A 215 8.65 -1.32 21.62
CA ALA A 215 7.90 -1.00 20.43
C ALA A 215 8.09 -2.03 19.32
N SER A 216 7.07 -2.15 18.45
CA SER A 216 7.12 -2.95 17.22
C SER A 216 7.02 -2.08 15.97
N VAL A 217 7.58 -2.59 14.86
CA VAL A 217 7.56 -1.94 13.54
C VAL A 217 6.80 -2.80 12.53
N ILE A 218 5.86 -2.20 11.81
CA ILE A 218 5.03 -2.89 10.83
C ILE A 218 5.16 -2.19 9.47
N VAL A 219 5.52 -2.93 8.43
CA VAL A 219 5.69 -2.40 7.07
C VAL A 219 4.68 -3.07 6.14
N VAL A 220 3.67 -2.31 5.69
CA VAL A 220 2.60 -2.81 4.81
C VAL A 220 2.49 -2.03 3.50
N SER A 221 3.41 -1.09 3.24
CA SER A 221 3.37 -0.27 2.04
C SER A 221 4.42 -0.65 1.02
N ARG A 222 5.69 -0.28 1.28
CA ARG A 222 6.84 -0.56 0.40
C ARG A 222 8.09 -0.84 1.23
N GLY A 223 8.91 -1.78 0.75
CA GLY A 223 10.27 -1.96 1.23
C GLY A 223 11.16 -0.76 0.90
N GLY A 224 12.31 -0.65 1.58
CA GLY A 224 13.27 0.42 1.39
C GLY A 224 12.90 1.75 2.06
N ILE A 225 11.74 1.87 2.71
CA ILE A 225 11.41 3.01 3.59
C ILE A 225 12.08 2.82 4.95
N VAL A 226 12.01 1.62 5.48
CA VAL A 226 12.81 1.18 6.63
C VAL A 226 14.14 0.65 6.09
N VAL A 227 15.25 1.03 6.72
CA VAL A 227 16.58 0.51 6.37
C VAL A 227 16.72 -0.88 6.98
N ASP A 228 16.81 -1.93 6.17
CA ASP A 228 16.82 -3.33 6.64
C ASP A 228 17.95 -3.62 7.64
N ALA A 229 19.18 -3.11 7.37
CA ALA A 229 20.32 -3.28 8.25
C ALA A 229 20.11 -2.61 9.62
N ASP A 230 19.48 -1.43 9.62
CA ASP A 230 19.19 -0.68 10.84
C ASP A 230 18.06 -1.36 11.65
N LEU A 231 17.05 -1.92 10.95
CA LEU A 231 16.01 -2.70 11.61
C LEU A 231 16.57 -3.95 12.28
N LEU A 232 17.47 -4.67 11.60
CA LEU A 232 18.16 -5.83 12.18
C LEU A 232 18.96 -5.42 13.41
N ALA A 233 19.75 -4.34 13.34
CA ALA A 233 20.51 -3.83 14.48
C ALA A 233 19.59 -3.40 15.64
N ALA A 234 18.44 -2.77 15.36
CA ALA A 234 17.48 -2.38 16.38
C ALA A 234 16.80 -3.59 17.06
N LEU A 235 16.50 -4.66 16.30
CA LEU A 235 16.00 -5.93 16.83
C LEU A 235 17.06 -6.62 17.70
N ASP A 236 18.32 -6.69 17.23
CA ASP A 236 19.44 -7.33 17.95
C ASP A 236 19.77 -6.62 19.27
N SER A 237 19.64 -5.29 19.31
CA SER A 237 19.84 -4.50 20.53
C SER A 237 18.63 -4.49 21.47
N GLY A 238 17.45 -4.96 21.01
CA GLY A 238 16.21 -4.87 21.76
C GLY A 238 15.56 -3.47 21.76
N ALA A 239 16.08 -2.52 20.96
CA ALA A 239 15.45 -1.21 20.79
C ALA A 239 14.07 -1.34 20.12
N VAL A 240 13.92 -2.33 19.24
CA VAL A 240 12.65 -2.78 18.64
C VAL A 240 12.39 -4.20 19.13
N ALA A 241 11.20 -4.45 19.67
CA ALA A 241 10.83 -5.77 20.22
C ALA A 241 10.35 -6.77 19.15
N GLY A 242 9.96 -6.29 17.99
CA GLY A 242 9.54 -7.15 16.88
C GLY A 242 9.16 -6.39 15.62
N ALA A 243 9.13 -7.09 14.48
CA ALA A 243 8.76 -6.50 13.21
C ALA A 243 7.74 -7.37 12.45
N GLY A 244 6.76 -6.73 11.80
CA GLY A 244 5.81 -7.34 10.87
C GLY A 244 6.04 -6.78 9.46
N LEU A 245 6.49 -7.63 8.54
CA LEU A 245 6.94 -7.20 7.22
C LEU A 245 6.11 -7.85 6.12
N ASP A 246 5.25 -7.08 5.46
CA ASP A 246 4.53 -7.51 4.26
C ASP A 246 5.22 -7.00 2.98
N ALA A 247 5.96 -5.89 3.05
CA ALA A 247 6.71 -5.34 1.93
C ALA A 247 8.22 -5.35 2.23
N HIS A 248 9.03 -5.72 1.23
CA HIS A 248 10.46 -5.99 1.38
C HIS A 248 11.30 -5.14 0.42
N THR A 249 12.53 -4.81 0.79
CA THR A 249 13.46 -4.02 -0.04
C THR A 249 13.79 -4.75 -1.34
N VAL A 250 13.91 -6.08 -1.27
CA VAL A 250 14.09 -6.97 -2.44
C VAL A 250 12.93 -7.94 -2.46
N GLU A 251 12.21 -8.00 -3.57
CA GLU A 251 11.06 -8.89 -3.75
C GLU A 251 11.23 -9.77 -5.01
N PRO A 252 11.01 -11.07 -4.90
CA PRO A 252 10.72 -11.86 -3.70
C PRO A 252 11.85 -11.77 -2.65
N LEU A 253 11.45 -11.82 -1.35
CA LEU A 253 12.45 -11.81 -0.27
C LEU A 253 13.41 -12.99 -0.43
N PRO A 254 14.76 -12.75 -0.52
CA PRO A 254 15.74 -13.80 -0.74
C PRO A 254 15.65 -14.91 0.32
N ALA A 255 15.90 -16.14 -0.09
CA ALA A 255 15.79 -17.33 0.78
C ALA A 255 16.80 -17.32 1.95
N ASP A 256 17.91 -16.59 1.79
CA ASP A 256 18.96 -16.40 2.80
C ASP A 256 18.75 -15.14 3.66
N SER A 257 17.64 -14.44 3.50
CA SER A 257 17.33 -13.26 4.30
C SER A 257 17.24 -13.63 5.78
N PRO A 258 17.92 -12.88 6.68
CA PRO A 258 17.90 -13.11 8.12
C PRO A 258 16.51 -12.94 8.73
N PHE A 259 15.60 -12.22 8.09
CA PHE A 259 14.23 -12.05 8.58
C PHE A 259 13.43 -13.36 8.67
N TRP A 260 13.72 -14.37 7.83
CA TRP A 260 13.00 -15.65 7.85
C TRP A 260 13.18 -16.46 9.14
N SER A 261 14.39 -16.40 9.73
CA SER A 261 14.76 -17.23 10.88
C SER A 261 14.50 -16.59 12.24
N ARG A 262 14.08 -15.32 12.28
CA ARG A 262 13.87 -14.59 13.52
C ARG A 262 12.52 -14.88 14.15
N ASP A 263 12.50 -15.13 15.46
CA ASP A 263 11.27 -15.36 16.22
C ASP A 263 10.49 -14.08 16.52
N ASP A 264 11.18 -12.94 16.50
CA ASP A 264 10.63 -11.60 16.69
C ASP A 264 10.17 -10.94 15.38
N VAL A 265 10.21 -11.66 14.24
CA VAL A 265 9.76 -11.14 12.94
C VAL A 265 8.65 -12.00 12.35
N VAL A 266 7.59 -11.35 11.88
CA VAL A 266 6.51 -11.95 11.08
C VAL A 266 6.67 -11.47 9.64
N VAL A 267 6.90 -12.41 8.71
CA VAL A 267 7.05 -12.14 7.27
C VAL A 267 5.80 -12.60 6.54
N THR A 268 5.26 -11.75 5.66
CA THR A 268 4.21 -12.09 4.69
C THR A 268 4.66 -11.66 3.29
N PRO A 269 4.21 -12.36 2.20
CA PRO A 269 4.80 -12.24 0.86
C PRO A 269 4.17 -11.10 0.02
N HIS A 270 4.07 -9.90 0.55
CA HIS A 270 3.49 -8.72 -0.08
C HIS A 270 2.07 -8.99 -0.65
N ASN A 271 1.24 -9.63 0.15
CA ASN A 271 -0.12 -9.98 -0.25
C ASN A 271 -1.22 -9.41 0.66
N GLY A 272 -0.87 -8.51 1.57
CA GLY A 272 -1.82 -7.89 2.50
C GLY A 272 -3.00 -7.18 1.80
N ALA A 273 -2.83 -6.75 0.54
CA ALA A 273 -3.90 -6.16 -0.27
C ALA A 273 -4.60 -7.17 -1.21
N THR A 274 -4.16 -8.44 -1.27
CA THR A 274 -4.64 -9.41 -2.26
C THR A 274 -5.97 -10.03 -1.85
N THR A 275 -7.07 -9.33 -2.15
CA THR A 275 -8.44 -9.80 -1.89
C THR A 275 -9.35 -9.55 -3.11
N THR A 276 -10.43 -10.34 -3.23
CA THR A 276 -11.45 -10.11 -4.28
C THR A 276 -12.03 -8.70 -4.18
N ALA A 277 -12.34 -8.24 -2.98
CA ALA A 277 -12.86 -6.90 -2.75
C ALA A 277 -11.88 -5.76 -3.13
N THR A 278 -10.57 -6.00 -3.15
CA THR A 278 -9.59 -5.05 -3.67
C THR A 278 -9.73 -4.86 -5.17
N ALA A 279 -9.91 -5.96 -5.92
CA ALA A 279 -10.13 -5.92 -7.35
C ALA A 279 -11.46 -5.22 -7.70
N ASP A 280 -12.53 -5.50 -6.94
CA ASP A 280 -13.83 -4.84 -7.12
C ASP A 280 -13.76 -3.32 -6.87
N ARG A 281 -13.02 -2.90 -5.83
CA ARG A 281 -12.77 -1.47 -5.57
C ARG A 281 -11.94 -0.82 -6.68
N GLY A 282 -10.92 -1.51 -7.21
CA GLY A 282 -10.16 -1.05 -8.37
C GLY A 282 -11.06 -0.85 -9.58
N THR A 283 -11.93 -1.81 -9.87
CA THR A 283 -12.94 -1.70 -10.93
C THR A 283 -13.86 -0.50 -10.72
N ALA A 284 -14.35 -0.27 -9.51
CA ALA A 284 -15.21 0.87 -9.20
C ALA A 284 -14.49 2.21 -9.43
N ILE A 285 -13.21 2.33 -9.05
CA ILE A 285 -12.39 3.52 -9.28
C ILE A 285 -12.21 3.77 -10.79
N PHE A 286 -11.93 2.72 -11.57
CA PHE A 286 -11.79 2.83 -13.01
C PHE A 286 -13.10 3.29 -13.68
N LEU A 287 -14.23 2.67 -13.33
CA LEU A 287 -15.54 3.02 -13.89
C LEU A 287 -15.98 4.45 -13.51
N ASP A 288 -15.68 4.92 -12.29
CA ASP A 288 -15.90 6.32 -11.93
C ASP A 288 -15.06 7.25 -12.79
N ASN A 289 -13.77 6.97 -12.97
CA ASN A 289 -12.91 7.73 -13.86
C ASN A 289 -13.36 7.70 -15.32
N LEU A 290 -13.88 6.57 -15.79
CA LEU A 290 -14.41 6.46 -17.15
C LEU A 290 -15.66 7.36 -17.33
N ARG A 291 -16.57 7.38 -16.35
CA ARG A 291 -17.71 8.33 -16.35
C ARG A 291 -17.23 9.78 -16.37
N ARG A 292 -16.28 10.14 -15.51
CA ARG A 292 -15.67 11.48 -15.48
C ARG A 292 -15.06 11.87 -16.81
N ARG A 293 -14.38 10.94 -17.46
CA ARG A 293 -13.79 11.14 -18.79
C ARG A 293 -14.84 11.46 -19.84
N VAL A 294 -15.94 10.71 -19.87
CA VAL A 294 -17.06 10.91 -20.81
C VAL A 294 -17.79 12.23 -20.54
N THR A 295 -17.96 12.61 -19.27
CA THR A 295 -18.65 13.86 -18.88
C THR A 295 -17.74 15.09 -18.89
N GLY A 296 -16.43 14.92 -19.13
CA GLY A 296 -15.44 16.02 -19.12
C GLY A 296 -15.03 16.48 -17.73
N GLU A 297 -15.28 15.67 -16.69
CA GLU A 297 -14.87 15.93 -15.33
C GLU A 297 -13.39 15.55 -15.09
N PRO A 298 -12.69 16.17 -14.11
CA PRO A 298 -11.33 15.80 -13.76
C PRO A 298 -11.24 14.34 -13.27
N LEU A 299 -10.26 13.58 -13.78
CA LEU A 299 -9.98 12.23 -13.31
C LEU A 299 -9.41 12.26 -11.89
N VAL A 300 -9.80 11.28 -11.07
CA VAL A 300 -9.22 11.06 -9.73
C VAL A 300 -8.01 10.13 -9.80
N ASN A 301 -7.15 10.15 -8.78
CA ASN A 301 -5.95 9.34 -8.68
C ASN A 301 -5.00 9.50 -9.89
N ARG A 302 -4.91 10.71 -10.45
CA ARG A 302 -3.91 11.01 -11.48
C ARG A 302 -2.52 10.86 -10.90
N VAL A 303 -1.65 10.20 -11.65
CA VAL A 303 -0.24 10.02 -11.33
C VAL A 303 0.54 11.13 -12.03
N ASP A 304 1.43 11.79 -11.32
CA ASP A 304 2.46 12.63 -11.91
C ASP A 304 3.64 11.72 -12.32
N PRO A 305 3.85 11.47 -13.63
CA PRO A 305 4.92 10.58 -14.06
C PRO A 305 6.33 11.08 -13.66
N SER A 306 6.50 12.38 -13.43
CA SER A 306 7.77 12.97 -13.01
C SER A 306 8.12 12.67 -11.56
N SER A 307 7.13 12.31 -10.73
CA SER A 307 7.31 11.93 -9.33
C SER A 307 7.71 10.45 -9.13
N LEU A 308 7.71 9.66 -10.19
CA LEU A 308 8.08 8.24 -10.14
C LEU A 308 9.60 8.10 -10.22
N ALA A 309 10.20 7.57 -9.17
CA ALA A 309 11.65 7.33 -9.08
C ALA A 309 12.10 6.10 -9.88
#